data_9ff09e674c46d9090bb99f693e6059bf
#
_entry.id   9ff09e674c46d9090bb99f693e6059bf
#
_cell.length_a   1.000
_cell.length_b   1.000
_cell.length_c   1.000
_cell.angle_alpha   90.00
_cell.angle_beta   90.00
_cell.angle_gamma   90.00
#
_symmetry.space_group_name_H-M   'P 1'
#
loop_
_entity.id
_entity.type
_entity.pdbx_description
1 polymer ?
#
loop_
_entity_poly.entity_id
_entity_poly.type
_entity_poly.pdbx_seq_one_letter_code
_entity_poly.pdbx_strand_id
1 'polypeptide(L)'
;MFIFSMGCVFNALVNIILKLLIQSPRPRESTRVFALEIMHNNRCGNSKIGYDRYGMPSGHAQQFLYMTVFIYFALRNSNITMFYLTVSLFVCIQRIVYNHHTIFQVIVGAIIGCIIGKMVYDYGNTQIIHLK
;
A
#
# COMPACT_ATOMS: atom_id res chain seq x y z
N MET A 1 12.40 13.00 -8.00
CA MET A 1 10.93 12.92 -8.13
C MET A 1 10.48 11.78 -9.04
N PHE A 2 11.03 11.65 -10.23
CA PHE A 2 10.71 10.58 -11.20
C PHE A 2 10.84 9.16 -10.63
N ILE A 3 11.97 8.85 -9.96
CA ILE A 3 12.24 7.52 -9.37
C ILE A 3 11.22 7.15 -8.31
N PHE A 4 10.80 8.10 -7.47
CA PHE A 4 9.75 7.88 -6.48
C PHE A 4 8.41 7.48 -7.13
N SER A 5 8.00 8.20 -8.17
CA SER A 5 6.73 7.92 -8.87
C SER A 5 6.77 6.57 -9.60
N MET A 6 7.89 6.25 -10.26
CA MET A 6 8.11 4.93 -10.85
C MET A 6 8.05 3.81 -9.80
N GLY A 7 8.65 4.03 -8.64
CA GLY A 7 8.58 3.11 -7.52
C GLY A 7 7.16 2.91 -6.97
N CYS A 8 6.32 3.97 -6.95
CA CYS A 8 4.91 3.83 -6.59
C CYS A 8 4.15 2.89 -7.55
N VAL A 9 4.37 3.05 -8.85
CA VAL A 9 3.75 2.19 -9.88
C VAL A 9 4.26 0.76 -9.74
N PHE A 10 5.57 0.57 -9.61
CA PHE A 10 6.18 -0.74 -9.39
C PHE A 10 5.61 -1.43 -8.14
N ASN A 11 5.53 -0.71 -7.02
CA ASN A 11 4.97 -1.21 -5.77
C ASN A 11 3.50 -1.65 -5.92
N ALA A 12 2.70 -0.88 -6.68
CA ALA A 12 1.31 -1.23 -6.98
C ALA A 12 1.22 -2.50 -7.86
N LEU A 13 2.06 -2.63 -8.87
CA LEU A 13 2.12 -3.83 -9.72
C LEU A 13 2.50 -5.08 -8.91
N VAL A 14 3.51 -4.98 -8.05
CA VAL A 14 3.91 -6.07 -7.14
C VAL A 14 2.72 -6.48 -6.25
N ASN A 15 1.96 -5.51 -5.71
CA ASN A 15 0.77 -5.81 -4.90
C ASN A 15 -0.28 -6.61 -5.69
N ILE A 16 -0.57 -6.20 -6.94
CA ILE A 16 -1.54 -6.89 -7.79
C ILE A 16 -1.08 -8.31 -8.09
N ILE A 17 0.19 -8.50 -8.47
CA ILE A 17 0.77 -9.82 -8.76
C ILE A 17 0.67 -10.72 -7.52
N LEU A 18 1.07 -10.23 -6.36
CA LEU A 18 1.00 -11.00 -5.10
C LEU A 18 -0.44 -11.37 -4.73
N LYS A 19 -1.40 -10.47 -4.94
CA LYS A 19 -2.82 -10.79 -4.72
C LYS A 19 -3.31 -11.92 -5.62
N LEU A 20 -2.91 -11.91 -6.89
CA LEU A 20 -3.29 -12.96 -7.84
C LEU A 20 -2.62 -14.30 -7.53
N LEU A 21 -1.42 -14.29 -6.96
CA LEU A 21 -0.70 -15.52 -6.58
C LEU A 21 -1.21 -16.10 -5.26
N ILE A 22 -1.40 -15.27 -4.24
CA ILE A 22 -1.74 -15.72 -2.87
C ILE A 22 -3.24 -16.00 -2.72
N GLN A 23 -4.10 -15.26 -3.42
CA GLN A 23 -5.56 -15.42 -3.47
C GLN A 23 -6.25 -15.53 -2.10
N SER A 24 -5.67 -14.93 -1.05
CA SER A 24 -6.22 -14.98 0.30
C SER A 24 -7.52 -14.18 0.41
N PRO A 25 -8.59 -14.74 0.97
CA PRO A 25 -9.86 -14.03 1.12
C PRO A 25 -9.74 -12.87 2.10
N ARG A 26 -10.61 -11.86 1.96
CA ARG A 26 -10.77 -10.80 2.95
C ARG A 26 -11.55 -11.32 4.16
N PRO A 27 -11.29 -10.81 5.38
CA PRO A 27 -12.18 -11.05 6.50
C PRO A 27 -13.53 -10.44 6.16
N ARG A 28 -14.61 -11.17 6.29
CA ARG A 28 -16.02 -10.82 6.06
C ARG A 28 -16.28 -9.61 5.13
N GLU A 29 -17.31 -9.69 4.29
CA GLU A 29 -17.79 -8.53 3.57
C GLU A 29 -17.95 -7.36 4.53
N SER A 30 -17.11 -6.33 4.34
CA SER A 30 -17.19 -5.10 5.13
C SER A 30 -18.62 -4.58 5.05
N THR A 31 -19.29 -4.47 6.17
CA THR A 31 -20.53 -3.71 6.28
C THR A 31 -20.24 -2.33 5.68
N ARG A 32 -20.82 -2.05 4.56
CA ARG A 32 -20.58 -0.86 3.76
C ARG A 32 -21.09 0.36 4.52
N VAL A 33 -20.20 1.09 5.14
CA VAL A 33 -20.54 2.21 6.05
C VAL A 33 -20.53 3.57 5.34
N PHE A 34 -20.23 3.66 4.03
CA PHE A 34 -20.15 4.97 3.36
C PHE A 34 -21.08 5.12 2.18
N ALA A 35 -21.87 6.21 2.22
CA ALA A 35 -22.93 6.57 1.27
C ALA A 35 -22.49 6.67 -0.22
N LEU A 36 -21.20 6.80 -0.52
CA LEU A 36 -20.68 6.79 -1.89
C LEU A 36 -20.77 5.42 -2.58
N GLU A 37 -20.82 4.32 -1.80
CA GLU A 37 -21.05 2.98 -2.35
C GLU A 37 -22.49 2.72 -2.72
N ILE A 38 -23.44 3.44 -2.14
CA ILE A 38 -24.88 3.31 -2.44
C ILE A 38 -25.18 3.75 -3.89
N MET A 39 -24.51 4.77 -4.39
CA MET A 39 -24.68 5.21 -5.78
C MET A 39 -24.07 4.26 -6.81
N HIS A 40 -23.03 3.54 -6.46
CA HIS A 40 -22.35 2.58 -7.37
C HIS A 40 -23.07 1.23 -7.44
N ASN A 41 -23.77 0.85 -6.38
CA ASN A 41 -24.39 -0.48 -6.27
C ASN A 41 -25.67 -0.64 -7.09
N ASN A 42 -26.30 0.46 -7.50
CA ASN A 42 -27.55 0.42 -8.30
C ASN A 42 -27.32 0.27 -9.82
N ARG A 43 -26.08 0.27 -10.31
CA ARG A 43 -25.78 0.21 -11.74
C ARG A 43 -24.97 -1.00 -12.23
N CYS A 44 -24.31 -1.74 -11.36
CA CYS A 44 -23.58 -2.94 -11.79
C CYS A 44 -23.64 -4.01 -10.70
N GLY A 45 -24.26 -5.14 -11.04
CA GLY A 45 -24.22 -6.32 -10.19
C GLY A 45 -22.78 -6.73 -9.88
N ASN A 46 -22.49 -6.84 -8.63
CA ASN A 46 -21.48 -7.66 -7.94
C ASN A 46 -20.15 -8.06 -8.65
N SER A 47 -19.65 -7.28 -9.59
CA SER A 47 -18.37 -7.54 -10.26
C SER A 47 -17.25 -6.70 -9.63
N LYS A 48 -16.75 -7.14 -8.45
CA LYS A 48 -15.43 -6.69 -8.00
C LYS A 48 -14.42 -7.12 -9.06
N ILE A 49 -13.64 -6.17 -9.58
CA ILE A 49 -12.52 -6.46 -10.48
C ILE A 49 -11.64 -7.54 -9.82
N GLY A 50 -11.23 -8.57 -10.57
CA GLY A 50 -10.70 -9.84 -10.05
C GLY A 50 -9.66 -9.74 -8.92
N TYR A 51 -8.69 -8.79 -8.98
CA TYR A 51 -7.66 -8.62 -7.95
C TYR A 51 -8.19 -7.98 -6.64
N ASP A 52 -9.30 -7.25 -6.68
CA ASP A 52 -9.87 -6.59 -5.49
C ASP A 52 -10.66 -7.56 -4.59
N ARG A 53 -10.91 -8.78 -5.09
CA ARG A 53 -11.43 -9.89 -4.28
C ARG A 53 -10.49 -10.34 -3.18
N TYR A 54 -9.17 -10.23 -3.43
CA TYR A 54 -8.17 -10.79 -2.52
C TYR A 54 -7.69 -9.76 -1.50
N GLY A 55 -7.50 -10.25 -0.27
CA GLY A 55 -7.11 -9.41 0.86
C GLY A 55 -5.60 -9.31 1.10
N MET A 56 -4.79 -10.20 0.53
CA MET A 56 -3.36 -10.29 0.87
C MET A 56 -2.48 -10.07 -0.35
N PRO A 57 -1.46 -9.20 -0.23
CA PRO A 57 -1.19 -8.29 0.88
C PRO A 57 -2.07 -7.04 0.87
N SER A 58 -2.15 -6.31 2.02
CA SER A 58 -2.87 -5.04 2.09
C SER A 58 -2.18 -3.97 1.24
N GLY A 59 -2.84 -3.52 0.16
CA GLY A 59 -2.25 -2.55 -0.76
C GLY A 59 -2.04 -1.16 -0.14
N HIS A 60 -2.94 -0.73 0.74
CA HIS A 60 -2.79 0.54 1.46
C HIS A 60 -1.61 0.50 2.43
N ALA A 61 -1.50 -0.55 3.26
CA ALA A 61 -0.36 -0.71 4.15
C ALA A 61 0.95 -0.73 3.37
N GLN A 62 1.01 -1.49 2.29
CA GLN A 62 2.18 -1.60 1.42
C GLN A 62 2.57 -0.24 0.83
N GLN A 63 1.60 0.53 0.30
CA GLN A 63 1.87 1.82 -0.33
C GLN A 63 2.32 2.88 0.68
N PHE A 64 1.65 2.99 1.82
CA PHE A 64 1.99 4.00 2.81
C PHE A 64 3.35 3.74 3.47
N LEU A 65 3.69 2.48 3.75
CA LEU A 65 5.00 2.13 4.29
C LEU A 65 6.13 2.29 3.26
N TYR A 66 5.87 1.97 1.98
CA TYR A 66 6.78 2.31 0.88
C TYR A 66 7.14 3.80 0.88
N MET A 67 6.11 4.67 0.91
CA MET A 67 6.30 6.13 0.92
C MET A 67 7.09 6.59 2.15
N THR A 68 6.73 6.10 3.33
CA THR A 68 7.39 6.46 4.60
C THR A 68 8.87 6.11 4.57
N VAL A 69 9.22 4.89 4.15
CA VAL A 69 10.61 4.44 4.12
C VAL A 69 11.42 5.18 3.05
N PHE A 70 10.86 5.37 1.85
CA PHE A 70 11.53 6.15 0.81
C PHE A 70 11.82 7.58 1.27
N ILE A 71 10.84 8.26 1.87
CA ILE A 71 10.97 9.64 2.36
C ILE A 71 11.98 9.72 3.50
N TYR A 72 11.99 8.75 4.42
CA TYR A 72 12.98 8.68 5.50
C TYR A 72 14.42 8.71 4.96
N PHE A 73 14.72 7.89 3.97
CA PHE A 73 16.06 7.84 3.39
C PHE A 73 16.36 9.04 2.50
N ALA A 74 15.37 9.55 1.76
CA ALA A 74 15.55 10.63 0.78
C ALA A 74 15.72 12.01 1.45
N LEU A 75 14.90 12.34 2.42
CA LEU A 75 14.88 13.67 3.03
C LEU A 75 15.70 13.75 4.32
N ARG A 76 15.89 12.62 5.02
CA ARG A 76 16.57 12.54 6.34
C ARG A 76 16.05 13.58 7.35
N ASN A 77 14.77 13.93 7.26
CA ASN A 77 14.09 14.87 8.13
C ASN A 77 13.16 14.13 9.07
N SER A 78 13.47 14.17 10.38
CA SER A 78 12.72 13.43 11.39
C SER A 78 11.26 13.87 11.48
N ASN A 79 10.96 15.16 11.38
CA ASN A 79 9.59 15.67 11.53
C ASN A 79 8.70 15.19 10.37
N ILE A 80 9.21 15.23 9.14
CA ILE A 80 8.50 14.77 7.96
C ILE A 80 8.31 13.24 8.05
N THR A 81 9.33 12.51 8.45
CA THR A 81 9.26 11.06 8.62
C THR A 81 8.22 10.66 9.67
N MET A 82 8.22 11.33 10.81
CA MET A 82 7.23 11.08 11.88
C MET A 82 5.80 11.36 11.42
N PHE A 83 5.58 12.41 10.63
CA PHE A 83 4.28 12.69 10.03
C PHE A 83 3.83 11.52 9.13
N TYR A 84 4.67 11.09 8.18
CA TYR A 84 4.32 9.97 7.29
C TYR A 84 4.14 8.66 8.03
N LEU A 85 4.95 8.39 9.06
CA LEU A 85 4.81 7.20 9.91
C LEU A 85 3.47 7.21 10.65
N THR A 86 3.09 8.34 11.24
CA THR A 86 1.81 8.50 11.94
C THR A 86 0.63 8.26 11.00
N VAL A 87 0.66 8.85 9.80
CA VAL A 87 -0.38 8.62 8.79
C VAL A 87 -0.43 7.16 8.37
N SER A 88 0.72 6.51 8.17
CA SER A 88 0.80 5.09 7.79
C SER A 88 0.20 4.18 8.85
N LEU A 89 0.51 4.43 10.13
CA LEU A 89 -0.06 3.68 11.26
C LEU A 89 -1.59 3.88 11.34
N PHE A 90 -2.05 5.11 11.19
CA PHE A 90 -3.48 5.41 11.18
C PHE A 90 -4.21 4.67 10.07
N VAL A 91 -3.65 4.65 8.85
CA VAL A 91 -4.21 3.90 7.72
C VAL A 91 -4.22 2.40 8.02
N CYS A 92 -3.14 1.83 8.57
CA CYS A 92 -3.09 0.42 8.94
C CYS A 92 -4.18 0.05 9.96
N ILE A 93 -4.35 0.87 11.02
CA ILE A 93 -5.38 0.67 12.04
C ILE A 93 -6.77 0.75 11.40
N GLN A 94 -7.01 1.76 10.56
CA GLN A 94 -8.27 1.93 9.85
C GLN A 94 -8.64 0.68 9.02
N ARG A 95 -7.66 0.06 8.34
CA ARG A 95 -7.90 -1.16 7.55
C ARG A 95 -8.30 -2.36 8.40
N ILE A 96 -7.80 -2.44 9.62
CA ILE A 96 -8.15 -3.50 10.58
C ILE A 96 -9.52 -3.24 11.19
N VAL A 97 -9.75 -2.02 11.69
CA VAL A 97 -11.00 -1.64 12.39
C VAL A 97 -12.23 -1.79 11.48
N TYR A 98 -12.09 -1.40 10.21
CA TYR A 98 -13.19 -1.55 9.23
C TYR A 98 -13.26 -2.96 8.59
N ASN A 99 -12.56 -3.94 9.13
CA ASN A 99 -12.56 -5.33 8.62
C ASN A 99 -12.24 -5.48 7.12
N HIS A 100 -11.51 -4.52 6.54
CA HIS A 100 -11.06 -4.63 5.16
C HIS A 100 -9.93 -5.65 5.00
N HIS A 101 -9.09 -5.78 6.03
CA HIS A 101 -7.94 -6.68 6.08
C HIS A 101 -7.75 -7.26 7.47
N THR A 102 -7.19 -8.47 7.54
CA THR A 102 -6.70 -9.03 8.81
C THR A 102 -5.41 -8.32 9.23
N ILE A 103 -5.07 -8.40 10.52
CA ILE A 103 -3.80 -7.88 11.06
C ILE A 103 -2.63 -8.47 10.25
N PHE A 104 -2.65 -9.77 9.97
CA PHE A 104 -1.60 -10.45 9.22
C PHE A 104 -1.44 -9.90 7.79
N GLN A 105 -2.55 -9.65 7.08
CA GLN A 105 -2.53 -9.05 5.73
C GLN A 105 -1.94 -7.64 5.73
N VAL A 106 -2.19 -6.87 6.79
CA VAL A 106 -1.62 -5.51 6.96
C VAL A 106 -0.12 -5.59 7.26
N ILE A 107 0.30 -6.48 8.16
CA ILE A 107 1.73 -6.66 8.50
C ILE A 107 2.54 -7.08 7.27
N VAL A 108 2.06 -8.07 6.51
CA VAL A 108 2.75 -8.53 5.29
C VAL A 108 2.84 -7.39 4.26
N GLY A 109 1.75 -6.64 4.06
CA GLY A 109 1.77 -5.47 3.19
C GLY A 109 2.78 -4.42 3.64
N ALA A 110 2.83 -4.12 4.94
CA ALA A 110 3.77 -3.17 5.53
C ALA A 110 5.23 -3.59 5.29
N ILE A 111 5.57 -4.85 5.55
CA ILE A 111 6.93 -5.39 5.35
C ILE A 111 7.34 -5.27 3.87
N ILE A 112 6.48 -5.67 2.94
CA ILE A 112 6.76 -5.59 1.51
C ILE A 112 6.97 -4.13 1.09
N GLY A 113 6.12 -3.22 1.57
CA GLY A 113 6.26 -1.79 1.30
C GLY A 113 7.58 -1.21 1.80
N CYS A 114 8.02 -1.58 3.01
CA CYS A 114 9.32 -1.17 3.56
C CYS A 114 10.49 -1.67 2.70
N ILE A 115 10.48 -2.93 2.29
CA ILE A 115 11.53 -3.53 1.46
C ILE A 115 11.62 -2.79 0.12
N ILE A 116 10.48 -2.63 -0.57
CA ILE A 116 10.45 -1.95 -1.88
C ILE A 116 10.87 -0.48 -1.73
N GLY A 117 10.43 0.22 -0.67
CA GLY A 117 10.82 1.61 -0.41
C GLY A 117 12.33 1.79 -0.28
N LYS A 118 12.98 0.88 0.45
CA LYS A 118 14.45 0.86 0.59
C LYS A 118 15.13 0.53 -0.73
N MET A 119 14.68 -0.50 -1.45
CA MET A 119 15.26 -0.91 -2.75
C MET A 119 15.18 0.21 -3.79
N VAL A 120 14.03 0.88 -3.92
CA VAL A 120 13.84 1.97 -4.88
C VAL A 120 14.71 3.18 -4.52
N TYR A 121 14.85 3.48 -3.22
CA TYR A 121 15.77 4.53 -2.77
C TYR A 121 17.23 4.20 -3.14
N ASP A 122 17.68 2.99 -2.81
CA ASP A 122 19.08 2.57 -3.08
C ASP A 122 19.38 2.60 -4.59
N TYR A 123 18.44 2.11 -5.41
CA TYR A 123 18.56 2.18 -6.86
C TYR A 123 18.67 3.64 -7.34
N GLY A 124 17.82 4.53 -6.85
CA GLY A 124 17.85 5.95 -7.19
C GLY A 124 19.14 6.63 -6.78
N ASN A 125 19.65 6.33 -5.59
CA ASN A 125 20.90 6.88 -5.09
C ASN A 125 22.10 6.44 -5.94
N THR A 126 22.13 5.17 -6.34
CA THR A 126 23.19 4.63 -7.23
C THR A 126 23.20 5.34 -8.58
N GLN A 127 22.03 5.59 -9.20
CA GLN A 127 21.95 6.29 -10.47
C GLN A 127 22.46 7.73 -10.39
N ILE A 128 22.20 8.42 -9.28
CA ILE A 128 22.68 9.80 -9.07
C ILE A 128 24.22 9.84 -8.91
N ILE A 129 24.79 8.84 -8.26
CA ILE A 129 26.26 8.75 -8.08
C ILE A 129 26.98 8.52 -9.41
N HIS A 130 26.43 7.71 -10.30
CA HIS A 130 27.00 7.45 -11.63
C HIS A 130 26.88 8.62 -12.61
N LEU A 131 26.04 9.62 -12.32
CA LEU A 131 25.85 10.81 -13.15
C LEU A 131 26.74 11.99 -12.72
N LYS A 132 27.50 11.86 -11.65
CA LYS A 132 28.52 12.82 -11.17
C LYS A 132 29.92 12.41 -11.56
#